data_780ccd20f2b9db64805cb6a14fbbc458
#
_entry.id   780ccd20f2b9db64805cb6a14fbbc458
#
_cell.length_a   1.000
_cell.length_b   1.000
_cell.length_c   1.000
_cell.angle_alpha   90.00
_cell.angle_beta   90.00
_cell.angle_gamma   90.00
#
_symmetry.space_group_name_H-M   'P 1'
#
loop_
_entity.id
_entity.type
_entity.pdbx_description
1 polymer ?
#
loop_
_entity_poly.entity_id
_entity_poly.type
_entity_poly.pdbx_seq_one_letter_code
_entity_poly.pdbx_strand_id
1 'polypeptide(L)'
;MVSDTDTTTAIAQPDETHDVALTSWLKSANQHPDFPIQNLPMGVFRTHDLPPRCGVAIGDSIVDLAKLAASSPFDGLAGEALSTLTGPTLNPFMQLPPNYASAFRLALSRSLRADSPMEALIRKTLISSHDVEMCLPCSIGDYTDFYTSIHHATAVGKLFRPDNPLLPNYKWLPIGYHGRASSIVVSGQPVYRPNGQVLRPEAIEPVMLPSEKLDYEAELGIFIGSPSPQFSP
;
A
#
# COMPACT_ATOMS: atom_id res chain seq x y z
N MET A 1 15.67 -38.06 11.25
CA MET A 1 14.81 -37.80 10.10
C MET A 1 13.91 -36.62 10.47
N VAL A 2 14.34 -35.43 10.12
CA VAL A 2 13.54 -34.21 10.28
C VAL A 2 12.75 -34.09 8.99
N SER A 3 11.42 -34.12 9.10
CA SER A 3 10.53 -33.94 7.97
C SER A 3 10.72 -32.54 7.43
N ASP A 4 11.22 -32.40 6.21
CA ASP A 4 11.17 -31.21 5.40
C ASP A 4 9.69 -30.80 5.24
N THR A 5 9.24 -29.87 6.06
CA THR A 5 8.06 -29.09 5.75
C THR A 5 8.49 -28.06 4.74
N ASP A 6 8.20 -28.36 3.49
CA ASP A 6 8.35 -27.48 2.34
C ASP A 6 7.58 -26.17 2.58
N THR A 7 8.26 -25.19 3.18
CA THR A 7 7.78 -23.81 3.27
C THR A 7 8.16 -23.05 2.01
N THR A 8 7.78 -23.58 0.86
CA THR A 8 7.69 -22.78 -0.35
C THR A 8 6.66 -21.71 -0.04
N THR A 9 7.09 -20.48 0.19
CA THR A 9 6.26 -19.27 0.20
C THR A 9 5.53 -19.25 -1.13
N ALA A 10 4.31 -19.79 -1.17
CA ALA A 10 3.49 -19.80 -2.36
C ALA A 10 3.24 -18.35 -2.74
N ILE A 11 3.86 -17.91 -3.83
CA ILE A 11 3.51 -16.64 -4.47
C ILE A 11 2.01 -16.67 -4.66
N ALA A 12 1.30 -15.68 -4.13
CA ALA A 12 -0.14 -15.58 -4.25
C ALA A 12 -0.50 -15.64 -5.75
N GLN A 13 -1.16 -16.71 -6.15
CA GLN A 13 -1.61 -16.85 -7.53
C GLN A 13 -2.91 -16.09 -7.73
N PRO A 14 -3.14 -15.50 -8.92
CA PRO A 14 -4.43 -14.94 -9.25
C PRO A 14 -5.53 -15.99 -9.04
N ASP A 15 -6.59 -15.58 -8.35
CA ASP A 15 -7.76 -16.41 -8.09
C ASP A 15 -9.02 -15.81 -8.74
N GLU A 16 -10.19 -16.37 -8.44
CA GLU A 16 -11.47 -15.92 -8.98
C GLU A 16 -11.78 -14.45 -8.71
N THR A 17 -11.09 -13.78 -7.74
CA THR A 17 -11.31 -12.35 -7.45
C THR A 17 -10.69 -11.43 -8.49
N HIS A 18 -9.85 -11.97 -9.36
CA HIS A 18 -9.16 -11.25 -10.43
C HIS A 18 -9.82 -11.43 -11.80
N ASP A 19 -10.91 -12.22 -11.87
CA ASP A 19 -11.65 -12.43 -13.12
C ASP A 19 -12.19 -11.10 -13.64
N VAL A 20 -11.77 -10.75 -14.86
CA VAL A 20 -12.15 -9.49 -15.52
C VAL A 20 -13.65 -9.39 -15.83
N ALA A 21 -14.35 -10.53 -15.86
CA ALA A 21 -15.78 -10.59 -16.10
C ALA A 21 -16.64 -10.30 -14.86
N LEU A 22 -16.00 -10.22 -13.66
CA LEU A 22 -16.74 -9.89 -12.44
C LEU A 22 -17.40 -8.52 -12.52
N THR A 23 -18.64 -8.49 -12.09
CA THR A 23 -19.40 -7.26 -11.91
C THR A 23 -19.93 -7.15 -10.48
N SER A 24 -20.12 -5.92 -10.03
CA SER A 24 -20.65 -5.61 -8.71
C SER A 24 -22.09 -5.11 -8.80
N TRP A 25 -22.88 -5.38 -7.76
CA TRP A 25 -24.17 -4.70 -7.56
C TRP A 25 -24.00 -3.19 -7.30
N LEU A 26 -22.81 -2.74 -6.87
CA LEU A 26 -22.47 -1.33 -6.76
C LEU A 26 -22.07 -0.80 -8.14
N LYS A 27 -22.98 -0.07 -8.79
CA LYS A 27 -22.82 0.37 -10.18
C LYS A 27 -21.54 1.18 -10.44
N SER A 28 -21.13 2.04 -9.49
CA SER A 28 -19.91 2.85 -9.62
C SER A 28 -18.63 2.01 -9.66
N ALA A 29 -18.67 0.76 -9.19
CA ALA A 29 -17.50 -0.13 -9.25
C ALA A 29 -17.31 -0.80 -10.61
N ASN A 30 -18.36 -0.82 -11.45
CA ASN A 30 -18.27 -1.47 -12.74
C ASN A 30 -17.53 -0.56 -13.72
N GLN A 31 -16.37 -1.03 -14.21
CA GLN A 31 -15.46 -0.27 -15.07
C GLN A 31 -14.85 0.99 -14.41
N HIS A 32 -14.83 1.07 -13.07
CA HIS A 32 -14.16 2.14 -12.37
C HIS A 32 -12.65 2.09 -12.69
N PRO A 33 -12.01 3.23 -13.03
CA PRO A 33 -10.61 3.23 -13.45
C PRO A 33 -9.65 2.75 -12.35
N ASP A 34 -9.94 3.10 -11.08
CA ASP A 34 -9.05 2.83 -9.96
C ASP A 34 -9.57 1.73 -9.02
N PHE A 35 -10.88 1.68 -8.76
CA PHE A 35 -11.48 0.83 -7.74
C PHE A 35 -12.57 -0.11 -8.27
N PRO A 36 -12.30 -0.87 -9.35
CA PRO A 36 -13.22 -1.92 -9.76
C PRO A 36 -13.22 -3.06 -8.74
N ILE A 37 -14.24 -3.97 -8.83
CA ILE A 37 -14.35 -5.12 -7.94
C ILE A 37 -13.09 -6.02 -7.95
N GLN A 38 -12.30 -5.98 -8.99
CA GLN A 38 -11.06 -6.74 -9.13
C GLN A 38 -9.91 -6.14 -8.29
N ASN A 39 -9.95 -4.85 -7.93
CA ASN A 39 -8.86 -4.21 -7.20
C ASN A 39 -9.02 -4.32 -5.68
N LEU A 40 -10.08 -3.81 -5.08
CA LEU A 40 -10.39 -3.84 -3.65
C LEU A 40 -9.21 -3.45 -2.75
N PRO A 41 -8.59 -2.27 -2.93
CA PRO A 41 -7.46 -1.85 -2.13
C PRO A 41 -7.88 -1.49 -0.72
N MET A 42 -7.03 -1.83 0.24
CA MET A 42 -7.22 -1.53 1.66
C MET A 42 -6.56 -0.20 2.03
N GLY A 43 -7.15 0.51 2.96
CA GLY A 43 -6.62 1.75 3.47
C GLY A 43 -7.18 2.11 4.84
N VAL A 44 -6.76 3.27 5.35
CA VAL A 44 -7.28 3.85 6.57
C VAL A 44 -7.85 5.22 6.25
N PHE A 45 -9.04 5.48 6.75
CA PHE A 45 -9.75 6.74 6.56
C PHE A 45 -10.37 7.23 7.88
N ARG A 46 -10.66 8.51 7.92
CA ARG A 46 -11.47 9.11 8.99
C ARG A 46 -12.61 9.92 8.39
N THR A 47 -13.66 10.11 9.16
CA THR A 47 -14.72 11.09 8.91
C THR A 47 -14.63 12.22 9.93
N HIS A 48 -15.36 13.32 9.72
CA HIS A 48 -15.39 14.43 10.67
C HIS A 48 -15.68 13.98 12.12
N ASP A 49 -16.59 13.03 12.27
CA ASP A 49 -17.13 12.64 13.58
C ASP A 49 -16.52 11.36 14.18
N LEU A 50 -15.71 10.63 13.41
CA LEU A 50 -15.18 9.33 13.83
C LEU A 50 -13.67 9.23 13.63
N PRO A 51 -12.98 8.52 14.55
CA PRO A 51 -11.53 8.33 14.46
C PRO A 51 -11.12 7.50 13.23
N PRO A 52 -9.82 7.45 12.90
CA PRO A 52 -9.28 6.61 11.84
C PRO A 52 -9.69 5.14 12.00
N ARG A 53 -10.04 4.48 10.90
CA ARG A 53 -10.40 3.06 10.83
C ARG A 53 -10.17 2.49 9.44
N CYS A 54 -10.02 1.17 9.38
CA CYS A 54 -9.75 0.47 8.15
C CYS A 54 -10.95 0.43 7.22
N GLY A 55 -10.69 0.48 5.92
CA GLY A 55 -11.69 0.37 4.87
C GLY A 55 -11.13 -0.27 3.59
N VAL A 56 -12.04 -0.65 2.71
CA VAL A 56 -11.73 -1.13 1.35
C VAL A 56 -12.46 -0.25 0.35
N ALA A 57 -11.71 0.31 -0.61
CA ALA A 57 -12.30 1.11 -1.67
C ALA A 57 -12.96 0.22 -2.73
N ILE A 58 -14.14 0.66 -3.17
CA ILE A 58 -14.89 0.05 -4.27
C ILE A 58 -15.74 1.11 -4.98
N GLY A 59 -15.50 1.36 -6.25
CA GLY A 59 -16.14 2.46 -6.97
C GLY A 59 -15.94 3.78 -6.22
N ASP A 60 -17.01 4.57 -6.11
CA ASP A 60 -17.00 5.85 -5.38
C ASP A 60 -17.25 5.69 -3.87
N SER A 61 -17.08 4.49 -3.33
CA SER A 61 -17.41 4.16 -1.95
C SER A 61 -16.28 3.45 -1.22
N ILE A 62 -16.37 3.45 0.10
CA ILE A 62 -15.50 2.69 1.01
C ILE A 62 -16.38 1.78 1.84
N VAL A 63 -16.03 0.50 1.92
CA VAL A 63 -16.58 -0.43 2.90
C VAL A 63 -15.91 -0.15 4.24
N ASP A 64 -16.65 0.33 5.22
CA ASP A 64 -16.19 0.53 6.60
C ASP A 64 -16.06 -0.83 7.30
N LEU A 65 -14.82 -1.28 7.51
CA LEU A 65 -14.55 -2.61 8.04
C LEU A 65 -14.90 -2.77 9.52
N ALA A 66 -14.88 -1.68 10.29
CA ALA A 66 -15.35 -1.72 11.68
C ALA A 66 -16.87 -1.93 11.75
N LYS A 67 -17.64 -1.26 10.89
CA LYS A 67 -19.08 -1.51 10.76
C LYS A 67 -19.39 -2.91 10.25
N LEU A 68 -18.59 -3.39 9.29
CA LEU A 68 -18.76 -4.74 8.74
C LEU A 68 -18.52 -5.80 9.81
N ALA A 69 -17.44 -5.67 10.59
CA ALA A 69 -17.08 -6.59 11.66
C ALA A 69 -18.17 -6.69 12.74
N ALA A 70 -18.88 -5.59 13.03
CA ALA A 70 -19.95 -5.59 14.02
C ALA A 70 -21.12 -6.54 13.67
N SER A 71 -21.28 -6.92 12.41
CA SER A 71 -22.28 -7.89 11.96
C SER A 71 -21.76 -9.32 11.83
N SER A 72 -20.48 -9.55 12.08
CA SER A 72 -19.80 -10.87 11.98
C SER A 72 -20.19 -11.66 10.72
N PRO A 73 -19.98 -11.09 9.52
CA PRO A 73 -20.55 -11.67 8.30
C PRO A 73 -19.73 -12.82 7.72
N PHE A 74 -18.53 -13.04 8.23
CA PHE A 74 -17.59 -14.05 7.73
C PHE A 74 -17.14 -14.99 8.84
N ASP A 75 -16.96 -16.26 8.50
CA ASP A 75 -16.44 -17.30 9.37
C ASP A 75 -14.97 -17.63 9.05
N GLY A 76 -14.34 -18.43 9.93
CA GLY A 76 -12.99 -18.97 9.74
C GLY A 76 -11.95 -17.86 9.51
N LEU A 77 -10.97 -18.13 8.62
CA LEU A 77 -9.85 -17.20 8.36
C LEU A 77 -10.30 -15.81 7.92
N ALA A 78 -11.41 -15.71 7.16
CA ALA A 78 -11.92 -14.42 6.73
C ALA A 78 -12.51 -13.60 7.88
N GLY A 79 -13.22 -14.26 8.81
CA GLY A 79 -13.75 -13.62 10.01
C GLY A 79 -12.65 -13.21 10.98
N GLU A 80 -11.66 -14.08 11.19
CA GLU A 80 -10.50 -13.77 12.02
C GLU A 80 -9.71 -12.59 11.43
N ALA A 81 -9.47 -12.56 10.12
CA ALA A 81 -8.83 -11.44 9.44
C ALA A 81 -9.62 -10.13 9.62
N LEU A 82 -10.95 -10.17 9.43
CA LEU A 82 -11.82 -9.00 9.60
C LEU A 82 -11.76 -8.45 11.04
N SER A 83 -11.62 -9.32 12.03
CA SER A 83 -11.53 -8.91 13.43
C SER A 83 -10.31 -8.02 13.72
N THR A 84 -9.21 -8.19 12.98
CA THR A 84 -7.99 -7.37 13.11
C THR A 84 -8.08 -6.01 12.40
N LEU A 85 -9.11 -5.79 11.59
CA LEU A 85 -9.33 -4.61 10.76
C LEU A 85 -10.30 -3.58 11.37
N THR A 86 -10.59 -3.72 12.65
CA THR A 86 -11.49 -2.80 13.37
C THR A 86 -10.79 -1.57 13.96
N GLY A 87 -9.46 -1.59 13.98
CA GLY A 87 -8.62 -0.55 14.57
C GLY A 87 -8.23 0.56 13.60
N PRO A 88 -7.37 1.48 14.07
CA PRO A 88 -6.96 2.68 13.30
C PRO A 88 -5.82 2.43 12.32
N THR A 89 -5.27 1.23 12.23
CA THR A 89 -4.15 0.87 11.33
C THR A 89 -4.28 -0.54 10.80
N LEU A 90 -3.65 -0.82 9.66
CA LEU A 90 -3.57 -2.15 9.07
C LEU A 90 -2.50 -3.06 9.71
N ASN A 91 -1.68 -2.56 10.65
CA ASN A 91 -0.58 -3.33 11.23
C ASN A 91 -1.00 -4.70 11.78
N PRO A 92 -2.11 -4.84 12.56
CA PRO A 92 -2.51 -6.16 13.06
C PRO A 92 -2.87 -7.14 11.95
N PHE A 93 -3.53 -6.66 10.89
CA PHE A 93 -3.86 -7.49 9.72
C PHE A 93 -2.61 -7.91 8.94
N MET A 94 -1.67 -6.99 8.73
CA MET A 94 -0.43 -7.24 8.01
C MET A 94 0.48 -8.27 8.70
N GLN A 95 0.31 -8.49 10.00
CA GLN A 95 1.04 -9.52 10.76
C GLN A 95 0.48 -10.94 10.57
N LEU A 96 -0.70 -11.07 10.00
CA LEU A 96 -1.32 -12.37 9.76
C LEU A 96 -0.61 -13.12 8.60
N PRO A 97 -0.62 -14.46 8.63
CA PRO A 97 -0.17 -15.24 7.48
C PRO A 97 -0.93 -14.88 6.18
N PRO A 98 -0.30 -14.99 5.00
CA PRO A 98 -0.89 -14.54 3.73
C PRO A 98 -2.25 -15.16 3.37
N ASN A 99 -2.52 -16.39 3.82
CA ASN A 99 -3.78 -17.08 3.59
C ASN A 99 -4.99 -16.38 4.24
N TYR A 100 -4.79 -15.62 5.31
CA TYR A 100 -5.84 -14.78 5.92
C TYR A 100 -6.26 -13.64 5.00
N ALA A 101 -5.28 -12.98 4.39
CA ALA A 101 -5.54 -11.89 3.44
C ALA A 101 -6.29 -12.42 2.21
N SER A 102 -5.88 -13.57 1.66
CA SER A 102 -6.56 -14.22 0.55
C SER A 102 -8.00 -14.63 0.90
N ALA A 103 -8.21 -15.23 2.07
CA ALA A 103 -9.53 -15.61 2.53
C ALA A 103 -10.46 -14.40 2.73
N PHE A 104 -9.96 -13.33 3.34
CA PHE A 104 -10.70 -12.08 3.53
C PHE A 104 -11.07 -11.44 2.19
N ARG A 105 -10.10 -11.30 1.27
CA ARG A 105 -10.33 -10.76 -0.06
C ARG A 105 -11.40 -11.55 -0.82
N LEU A 106 -11.34 -12.88 -0.77
CA LEU A 106 -12.30 -13.76 -1.44
C LEU A 106 -13.72 -13.58 -0.86
N ALA A 107 -13.85 -13.57 0.47
CA ALA A 107 -15.13 -13.38 1.14
C ALA A 107 -15.75 -12.01 0.81
N LEU A 108 -14.94 -10.95 0.86
CA LEU A 108 -15.39 -9.61 0.54
C LEU A 108 -15.77 -9.49 -0.95
N SER A 109 -14.94 -10.01 -1.87
CA SER A 109 -15.24 -10.02 -3.30
C SER A 109 -16.58 -10.69 -3.57
N ARG A 110 -16.82 -11.88 -3.03
CA ARG A 110 -18.10 -12.60 -3.17
C ARG A 110 -19.29 -11.81 -2.62
N SER A 111 -19.08 -11.05 -1.54
CA SER A 111 -20.12 -10.20 -0.96
C SER A 111 -20.47 -8.98 -1.81
N LEU A 112 -19.54 -8.55 -2.65
CA LEU A 112 -19.65 -7.36 -3.51
C LEU A 112 -20.09 -7.67 -4.95
N ARG A 113 -20.13 -8.97 -5.36
CA ARG A 113 -20.54 -9.38 -6.70
C ARG A 113 -22.00 -9.07 -6.96
N ALA A 114 -22.34 -8.92 -8.23
CA ALA A 114 -23.74 -8.90 -8.67
C ALA A 114 -24.48 -10.13 -8.11
N ASP A 115 -25.74 -9.93 -7.73
CA ASP A 115 -26.62 -10.96 -7.17
C ASP A 115 -26.15 -11.56 -5.83
N SER A 116 -25.21 -10.92 -5.12
CA SER A 116 -24.79 -11.37 -3.79
C SER A 116 -25.94 -11.23 -2.77
N PRO A 117 -26.24 -12.28 -1.99
CA PRO A 117 -27.21 -12.19 -0.89
C PRO A 117 -26.76 -11.24 0.22
N MET A 118 -25.47 -10.86 0.24
CA MET A 118 -24.88 -9.96 1.23
C MET A 118 -25.09 -8.47 0.91
N GLU A 119 -25.66 -8.13 -0.26
CA GLU A 119 -25.83 -6.75 -0.70
C GLU A 119 -26.46 -5.85 0.37
N ALA A 120 -27.61 -6.25 0.93
CA ALA A 120 -28.33 -5.45 1.92
C ALA A 120 -27.54 -5.19 3.20
N LEU A 121 -26.65 -6.12 3.58
CA LEU A 121 -25.77 -5.97 4.74
C LEU A 121 -24.62 -5.00 4.41
N ILE A 122 -23.92 -5.26 3.29
CA ILE A 122 -22.76 -4.46 2.89
C ILE A 122 -23.14 -3.00 2.62
N ARG A 123 -24.31 -2.74 2.03
CA ARG A 123 -24.79 -1.36 1.80
C ARG A 123 -24.84 -0.51 3.04
N LYS A 124 -25.10 -1.09 4.21
CA LYS A 124 -25.14 -0.38 5.50
C LYS A 124 -23.74 0.03 5.99
N THR A 125 -22.69 -0.56 5.44
CA THR A 125 -21.31 -0.27 5.80
C THR A 125 -20.64 0.71 4.84
N LEU A 126 -21.28 1.05 3.72
CA LEU A 126 -20.72 1.96 2.74
C LEU A 126 -20.70 3.40 3.22
N ILE A 127 -19.62 4.08 2.87
CA ILE A 127 -19.40 5.52 3.04
C ILE A 127 -18.92 6.05 1.69
N SER A 128 -19.38 7.24 1.30
CA SER A 128 -18.89 7.91 0.10
C SER A 128 -17.40 8.26 0.26
N SER A 129 -16.61 8.01 -0.76
CA SER A 129 -15.19 8.40 -0.77
C SER A 129 -14.97 9.92 -0.70
N HIS A 130 -15.99 10.71 -1.05
CA HIS A 130 -15.95 12.18 -0.95
C HIS A 130 -16.15 12.70 0.49
N ASP A 131 -16.70 11.87 1.39
CA ASP A 131 -17.01 12.24 2.76
C ASP A 131 -15.93 11.82 3.76
N VAL A 132 -14.76 11.42 3.26
CA VAL A 132 -13.67 10.92 4.10
C VAL A 132 -12.36 11.64 3.84
N GLU A 133 -11.50 11.59 4.83
CA GLU A 133 -10.08 11.99 4.73
C GLU A 133 -9.20 10.74 4.88
N MET A 134 -8.30 10.53 3.93
CA MET A 134 -7.37 9.40 4.00
C MET A 134 -6.29 9.62 5.04
N CYS A 135 -5.92 8.55 5.72
CA CYS A 135 -4.85 8.50 6.71
C CYS A 135 -3.74 7.55 6.25
N LEU A 136 -2.57 7.63 6.87
CA LEU A 136 -1.54 6.60 6.66
C LEU A 136 -2.12 5.23 7.02
N PRO A 137 -1.93 4.22 6.17
CA PRO A 137 -2.57 2.92 6.36
C PRO A 137 -1.98 2.12 7.53
N CYS A 138 -0.76 2.44 7.93
CA CYS A 138 -0.06 1.76 9.01
C CYS A 138 0.87 2.70 9.78
N SER A 139 1.26 2.29 10.97
CA SER A 139 2.40 2.85 11.69
C SER A 139 3.67 2.31 11.05
N ILE A 140 4.43 3.20 10.41
CA ILE A 140 5.66 2.88 9.69
C ILE A 140 6.81 2.89 10.70
N GLY A 141 7.49 1.75 10.88
CA GLY A 141 8.66 1.66 11.74
C GLY A 141 9.90 2.22 11.05
N ASP A 142 10.24 1.61 9.92
CA ASP A 142 11.41 1.92 9.14
C ASP A 142 11.08 2.03 7.65
N TYR A 143 11.97 2.68 6.91
CA TYR A 143 11.87 2.82 5.47
C TYR A 143 13.23 2.57 4.84
N THR A 144 13.27 1.67 3.87
CA THR A 144 14.47 1.42 3.05
C THR A 144 14.09 1.64 1.60
N ASP A 145 14.90 2.42 0.91
CA ASP A 145 14.75 2.72 -0.50
C ASP A 145 15.80 1.94 -1.30
N PHE A 146 15.40 1.38 -2.44
CA PHE A 146 16.24 0.56 -3.31
C PHE A 146 16.32 1.15 -4.72
N TYR A 147 17.54 1.31 -5.21
CA TYR A 147 17.82 1.81 -6.55
C TYR A 147 17.77 0.68 -7.58
N THR A 148 16.57 0.15 -7.88
CA THR A 148 16.36 -1.10 -8.61
C THR A 148 16.24 -0.97 -10.13
N SER A 149 15.80 0.21 -10.63
CA SER A 149 15.60 0.40 -12.07
C SER A 149 16.91 0.70 -12.79
N ILE A 150 17.40 -0.25 -13.59
CA ILE A 150 18.60 -0.05 -14.42
C ILE A 150 18.44 1.09 -15.44
N HIS A 151 17.22 1.33 -15.92
CA HIS A 151 16.94 2.41 -16.86
C HIS A 151 17.09 3.76 -16.19
N HIS A 152 16.51 3.94 -15.00
CA HIS A 152 16.64 5.13 -14.20
C HIS A 152 18.11 5.34 -13.76
N ALA A 153 18.75 4.31 -13.21
CA ALA A 153 20.15 4.36 -12.80
C ALA A 153 21.09 4.75 -13.94
N THR A 154 20.85 4.25 -15.16
CA THR A 154 21.63 4.62 -16.33
C THR A 154 21.37 6.06 -16.75
N ALA A 155 20.13 6.52 -16.75
CA ALA A 155 19.77 7.88 -17.14
C ALA A 155 20.41 8.91 -16.20
N VAL A 156 20.25 8.73 -14.89
CA VAL A 156 20.86 9.58 -13.87
C VAL A 156 22.38 9.49 -13.91
N GLY A 157 22.92 8.28 -14.02
CA GLY A 157 24.38 8.04 -14.09
C GLY A 157 25.04 8.78 -15.25
N LYS A 158 24.39 8.86 -16.41
CA LYS A 158 24.90 9.61 -17.57
C LYS A 158 25.09 11.11 -17.31
N LEU A 159 24.32 11.70 -16.40
CA LEU A 159 24.47 13.11 -16.05
C LEU A 159 25.81 13.37 -15.31
N PHE A 160 26.30 12.38 -14.57
CA PHE A 160 27.48 12.53 -13.72
C PHE A 160 28.70 11.76 -14.25
N ARG A 161 28.49 10.66 -14.99
CA ARG A 161 29.50 9.74 -15.51
C ARG A 161 29.11 9.29 -16.92
N PRO A 162 29.19 10.15 -17.94
CA PRO A 162 28.71 9.86 -19.31
C PRO A 162 29.27 8.55 -19.90
N ASP A 163 30.56 8.28 -19.69
CA ASP A 163 31.25 7.14 -20.26
C ASP A 163 31.04 5.83 -19.48
N ASN A 164 30.68 5.93 -18.20
CA ASN A 164 30.44 4.76 -17.34
C ASN A 164 29.32 5.06 -16.34
N PRO A 165 28.07 5.07 -16.78
CA PRO A 165 26.95 5.53 -15.98
C PRO A 165 26.60 4.63 -14.80
N LEU A 166 26.83 3.32 -14.91
CA LEU A 166 26.54 2.38 -13.83
C LEU A 166 27.79 2.06 -13.02
N LEU A 167 27.64 1.98 -11.70
CA LEU A 167 28.69 1.49 -10.83
C LEU A 167 28.99 0.00 -11.14
N PRO A 168 30.24 -0.47 -10.99
CA PRO A 168 30.64 -1.83 -11.37
C PRO A 168 29.81 -2.95 -10.74
N ASN A 169 29.37 -2.75 -9.49
CA ASN A 169 28.61 -3.74 -8.73
C ASN A 169 27.09 -3.54 -8.77
N TYR A 170 26.60 -2.55 -9.54
CA TYR A 170 25.16 -2.25 -9.61
C TYR A 170 24.29 -3.47 -9.93
N LYS A 171 24.74 -4.33 -10.83
CA LYS A 171 23.98 -5.52 -11.25
C LYS A 171 24.09 -6.72 -10.29
N TRP A 172 24.92 -6.61 -9.26
CA TRP A 172 25.26 -7.74 -8.42
C TRP A 172 24.87 -7.56 -6.95
N LEU A 173 24.67 -6.32 -6.52
CA LEU A 173 24.31 -5.97 -5.15
C LEU A 173 23.03 -5.14 -5.16
N PRO A 174 22.09 -5.42 -4.24
CA PRO A 174 20.93 -4.55 -4.03
C PRO A 174 21.42 -3.23 -3.42
N ILE A 175 21.45 -2.17 -4.23
CA ILE A 175 21.83 -0.84 -3.77
C ILE A 175 20.62 -0.17 -3.14
N GLY A 176 20.73 0.20 -1.89
CA GLY A 176 19.67 0.84 -1.15
C GLY A 176 20.22 1.67 0.00
N TYR A 177 19.35 2.42 0.66
CA TYR A 177 19.68 3.20 1.84
C TYR A 177 18.53 3.21 2.84
N HIS A 178 18.90 3.43 4.12
CA HIS A 178 17.90 3.65 5.16
C HIS A 178 17.33 5.07 5.03
N GLY A 179 16.06 5.13 4.64
CA GLY A 179 15.36 6.38 4.39
C GLY A 179 14.70 6.98 5.64
N ARG A 180 14.02 8.09 5.45
CA ARG A 180 13.33 8.81 6.51
C ARG A 180 11.84 8.48 6.54
N ALA A 181 11.42 7.54 7.39
CA ALA A 181 10.02 7.16 7.56
C ALA A 181 9.12 8.33 8.02
N SER A 182 9.66 9.27 8.80
CA SER A 182 8.88 10.38 9.37
C SER A 182 8.36 11.41 8.36
N SER A 183 8.84 11.38 7.11
CA SER A 183 8.36 12.28 6.04
C SER A 183 7.39 11.61 5.07
N ILE A 184 7.00 10.36 5.32
CA ILE A 184 5.96 9.68 4.54
C ILE A 184 4.60 10.23 4.96
N VAL A 185 3.87 10.78 4.01
CA VAL A 185 2.55 11.39 4.21
C VAL A 185 1.55 10.90 3.18
N VAL A 186 0.26 11.11 3.43
CA VAL A 186 -0.80 10.79 2.47
C VAL A 186 -0.80 11.76 1.29
N SER A 187 -1.34 11.33 0.15
CA SER A 187 -1.54 12.16 -1.02
C SER A 187 -2.36 13.43 -0.70
N GLY A 188 -2.10 14.50 -1.44
CA GLY A 188 -2.80 15.78 -1.26
C GLY A 188 -2.17 16.72 -0.23
N GLN A 189 -1.15 16.28 0.51
CA GLN A 189 -0.41 17.17 1.39
C GLN A 189 0.51 18.09 0.59
N PRO A 190 0.60 19.40 0.94
CA PRO A 190 1.48 20.32 0.23
C PRO A 190 2.95 20.00 0.51
N VAL A 191 3.76 20.06 -0.52
CA VAL A 191 5.22 20.01 -0.42
C VAL A 191 5.76 21.43 -0.50
N TYR A 192 6.31 21.91 0.60
CA TYR A 192 6.90 23.23 0.68
C TYR A 192 8.35 23.20 0.21
N ARG A 193 8.75 24.18 -0.60
CA ARG A 193 10.14 24.35 -1.02
C ARG A 193 11.01 24.60 0.23
N PRO A 194 11.98 23.72 0.54
CA PRO A 194 12.80 23.90 1.72
C PRO A 194 13.88 24.97 1.49
N ASN A 195 14.33 25.56 2.59
CA ASN A 195 15.59 26.30 2.60
C ASN A 195 16.72 25.35 2.97
N GLY A 196 17.89 25.57 2.39
CA GLY A 196 19.08 24.79 2.66
C GLY A 196 20.37 25.55 2.40
N GLN A 197 21.48 24.96 2.80
CA GLN A 197 22.81 25.48 2.49
C GLN A 197 23.16 25.18 1.04
N VAL A 198 23.41 26.21 0.27
CA VAL A 198 23.78 26.12 -1.15
C VAL A 198 25.18 26.68 -1.33
N LEU A 199 26.11 25.82 -1.75
CA LEU A 199 27.44 26.24 -2.20
C LEU A 199 27.42 26.43 -3.71
N ARG A 200 27.50 27.69 -4.16
CA ARG A 200 27.54 28.00 -5.60
C ARG A 200 28.93 27.72 -6.18
N PRO A 201 29.03 27.44 -7.49
CA PRO A 201 30.34 27.37 -8.13
C PRO A 201 31.18 28.60 -7.81
N GLU A 202 32.46 28.38 -7.48
CA GLU A 202 33.42 29.42 -7.11
C GLU A 202 33.18 30.14 -5.75
N ALA A 203 32.11 29.82 -5.02
CA ALA A 203 31.91 30.32 -3.68
C ALA A 203 32.76 29.52 -2.68
N ILE A 204 33.30 30.23 -1.69
CA ILE A 204 34.13 29.63 -0.61
C ILE A 204 33.20 29.13 0.51
N GLU A 205 32.08 29.80 0.75
CA GLU A 205 31.16 29.50 1.84
C GLU A 205 29.73 29.27 1.30
N PRO A 206 28.98 28.34 1.92
CA PRO A 206 27.56 28.14 1.57
C PRO A 206 26.71 29.30 2.11
N VAL A 207 25.61 29.57 1.41
CA VAL A 207 24.60 30.53 1.85
C VAL A 207 23.27 29.82 2.04
N MET A 208 22.44 30.29 2.98
CA MET A 208 21.12 29.76 3.22
C MET A 208 20.15 30.35 2.19
N LEU A 209 19.62 29.50 1.32
CA LEU A 209 18.71 29.87 0.25
C LEU A 209 17.56 28.88 0.10
N PRO A 210 16.41 29.28 -0.48
CA PRO A 210 15.44 28.31 -0.94
C PRO A 210 16.07 27.35 -1.97
N SER A 211 15.75 26.06 -1.89
CA SER A 211 16.22 25.06 -2.85
C SER A 211 15.91 25.51 -4.29
N GLU A 212 16.92 25.60 -5.13
CA GLU A 212 16.77 26.08 -6.51
C GLU A 212 16.28 24.98 -7.46
N LYS A 213 16.52 23.71 -7.09
CA LYS A 213 16.15 22.53 -7.87
C LYS A 213 15.27 21.63 -7.04
N LEU A 214 14.08 21.33 -7.55
CA LEU A 214 13.18 20.30 -7.01
C LEU A 214 12.93 19.29 -8.11
N ASP A 215 12.90 18.03 -7.72
CA ASP A 215 12.56 16.91 -8.58
C ASP A 215 11.59 16.01 -7.86
N TYR A 216 11.00 15.05 -8.58
CA TYR A 216 10.15 13.99 -8.03
C TYR A 216 10.37 12.70 -8.78
N GLU A 217 10.11 11.59 -8.14
CA GLU A 217 10.19 10.26 -8.70
C GLU A 217 8.87 9.52 -8.47
N ALA A 218 8.50 8.65 -9.41
CA ALA A 218 7.37 7.76 -9.27
C ALA A 218 7.90 6.36 -8.91
N GLU A 219 7.51 5.87 -7.75
CA GLU A 219 8.04 4.64 -7.19
C GLU A 219 6.93 3.70 -6.73
N LEU A 220 7.28 2.41 -6.63
CA LEU A 220 6.43 1.37 -6.04
C LEU A 220 6.82 1.17 -4.58
N GLY A 221 5.89 1.51 -3.67
CA GLY A 221 6.03 1.23 -2.25
C GLY A 221 5.57 -0.19 -1.90
N ILE A 222 6.34 -0.89 -1.07
CA ILE A 222 6.02 -2.22 -0.58
C ILE A 222 5.97 -2.19 0.94
N PHE A 223 4.84 -2.62 1.51
CA PHE A 223 4.71 -2.80 2.95
C PHE A 223 5.14 -4.22 3.34
N ILE A 224 6.06 -4.33 4.29
CA ILE A 224 6.45 -5.60 4.87
C ILE A 224 5.50 -5.91 6.02
N GLY A 225 4.78 -7.02 5.92
CA GLY A 225 3.84 -7.49 6.93
C GLY A 225 4.51 -8.37 7.98
N SER A 226 4.45 -9.68 7.78
CA SER A 226 5.09 -10.62 8.69
C SER A 226 6.61 -10.54 8.60
N PRO A 227 7.32 -10.44 9.73
CA PRO A 227 8.78 -10.46 9.73
C PRO A 227 9.30 -11.84 9.29
N SER A 228 10.45 -11.86 8.61
CA SER A 228 11.20 -13.10 8.45
C SER A 228 11.84 -13.51 9.79
N PRO A 229 12.04 -14.82 10.04
CA PRO A 229 12.84 -15.25 11.18
C PRO A 229 14.25 -14.64 11.11
N GLN A 230 14.78 -14.25 12.27
CA GLN A 230 16.15 -13.75 12.36
C GLN A 230 17.12 -14.84 11.82
N PHE A 231 18.06 -14.43 10.99
CA PHE A 231 19.05 -15.33 10.34
C PHE A 231 18.45 -16.32 9.32
N SER A 232 17.27 -16.05 8.77
CA SER A 232 16.84 -16.77 7.57
C SER A 232 17.72 -16.40 6.37
N PRO A 233 18.13 -17.38 5.56
CA PRO A 233 18.87 -17.11 4.32
C PRO A 233 18.01 -16.38 3.30
#